data_54b947631f366d7a33bbda1747cc1a40
#
_entry.id   54b947631f366d7a33bbda1747cc1a40
#
_cell.length_a   1.000
_cell.length_b   1.000
_cell.length_c   1.000
_cell.angle_alpha   90.00
_cell.angle_beta   90.00
_cell.angle_gamma   90.00
#
_symmetry.space_group_name_H-M   'P 1'
#
loop_
_entity.id
_entity.type
_entity.pdbx_description
1 polymer ?
#
loop_
_entity_poly.entity_id
_entity_poly.type
_entity_poly.pdbx_seq_one_letter_code
_entity_poly.pdbx_strand_id
1 'polypeptide(L)'
;MIRVGIADHTRLRTKIPAEMSAALKNFVDGYNDIMINRRDPRVDGWLFMGSPFPTLIMCSCYIYFVKFLGPKLMRDRKPFDLRGAIIAYNIIQVLASIYIVYKGLVHAWLYRYSLRCQPVDYSDDPDEVIVAHMCWWYYFCKFTEFLDTVFFVLRKKFDQITNLHVIHHSIMPAACWWGVKFAPGGHGTFFGMLNTFVHIIMYTYYLFSSMGPKYQKYLWWKKYLTTMQMIQFVIVFLHSAQLFFIDCNXXVFDHYANDPICDRLFAFGSTFLYRLQLPKNFGLRHVLQCAHVLEPLLQLLHPSLHQTSSTARNQQR
;
A
#
# COMPACT_ATOMS: atom_id res chain seq x y z
N MET A 1 -14.48 -22.04 34.44
CA MET A 1 -15.26 -21.58 33.28
C MET A 1 -15.65 -20.13 33.51
N ILE A 2 -14.92 -19.18 32.93
CA ILE A 2 -15.27 -17.76 33.02
C ILE A 2 -15.98 -17.43 31.69
N ARG A 3 -17.29 -17.23 31.77
CA ARG A 3 -18.06 -16.69 30.61
C ARG A 3 -17.70 -15.22 30.46
N VAL A 4 -16.86 -14.90 29.47
CA VAL A 4 -16.69 -13.52 29.03
C VAL A 4 -17.97 -13.14 28.28
N GLY A 5 -18.75 -12.24 28.86
CA GLY A 5 -19.95 -11.74 28.23
C GLY A 5 -19.57 -10.99 26.95
N ILE A 6 -20.07 -11.47 25.82
CA ILE A 6 -19.99 -10.74 24.55
C ILE A 6 -20.86 -9.49 24.74
N ALA A 7 -20.21 -8.34 24.84
CA ALA A 7 -20.93 -7.07 24.89
C ALA A 7 -21.71 -6.91 23.57
N ASP A 8 -23.00 -6.74 23.70
CA ASP A 8 -23.92 -6.51 22.59
C ASP A 8 -23.59 -5.15 21.95
N HIS A 9 -22.84 -5.18 20.83
CA HIS A 9 -22.46 -4.00 20.07
C HIS A 9 -23.61 -3.41 19.24
N THR A 10 -24.83 -3.95 19.37
CA THR A 10 -25.98 -3.47 18.58
C THR A 10 -26.58 -2.16 19.09
N ARG A 11 -26.07 -1.56 20.19
CA ARG A 11 -26.71 -0.39 20.82
C ARG A 11 -25.94 0.93 20.73
N LEU A 12 -25.01 1.08 19.81
CA LEU A 12 -24.46 2.42 19.55
C LEU A 12 -25.14 3.07 18.33
N ARG A 13 -26.47 3.00 18.27
CA ARG A 13 -27.22 4.03 17.55
C ARG A 13 -27.15 5.30 18.40
N THR A 14 -26.15 6.12 18.16
CA THR A 14 -26.17 7.49 18.68
C THR A 14 -27.48 8.13 18.24
N LYS A 15 -28.36 8.40 19.20
CA LYS A 15 -29.60 9.13 18.93
C LYS A 15 -29.23 10.52 18.43
N ILE A 16 -29.41 10.74 17.15
CA ILE A 16 -29.18 12.04 16.51
C ILE A 16 -30.20 13.03 17.13
N PRO A 17 -29.74 14.20 17.65
CA PRO A 17 -30.68 15.16 18.22
C PRO A 17 -31.74 15.57 17.20
N ALA A 18 -32.99 15.74 17.70
CA ALA A 18 -34.16 16.03 16.83
C ALA A 18 -34.02 17.36 16.06
N GLU A 19 -33.11 18.23 16.47
CA GLU A 19 -32.91 19.56 15.88
C GLU A 19 -31.86 19.59 14.75
N MET A 20 -31.26 18.44 14.42
CA MET A 20 -30.23 18.39 13.38
C MET A 20 -30.87 18.52 12.00
N SER A 21 -30.30 19.36 11.11
CA SER A 21 -30.82 19.55 9.75
C SER A 21 -30.90 18.24 8.97
N ALA A 22 -31.87 18.11 8.07
CA ALA A 22 -32.04 16.91 7.23
C ALA A 22 -30.77 16.57 6.47
N ALA A 23 -30.03 17.55 5.97
CA ALA A 23 -28.77 17.33 5.26
C ALA A 23 -27.71 16.69 6.17
N LEU A 24 -27.58 17.17 7.41
CA LEU A 24 -26.65 16.62 8.38
C LEU A 24 -27.05 15.20 8.78
N LYS A 25 -28.35 14.96 8.95
CA LYS A 25 -28.85 13.62 9.25
C LYS A 25 -28.52 12.65 8.12
N ASN A 26 -28.81 13.02 6.87
CA ASN A 26 -28.50 12.18 5.69
C ASN A 26 -27.01 11.89 5.60
N PHE A 27 -26.15 12.88 5.91
CA PHE A 27 -24.72 12.70 5.92
C PHE A 27 -24.28 11.67 7.01
N VAL A 28 -24.81 11.84 8.23
CA VAL A 28 -24.48 10.92 9.34
C VAL A 28 -25.00 9.52 9.06
N ASP A 29 -26.22 9.40 8.54
CA ASP A 29 -26.81 8.11 8.19
C ASP A 29 -26.01 7.43 7.08
N GLY A 30 -25.59 8.18 6.04
CA GLY A 30 -24.71 7.67 4.97
C GLY A 30 -23.35 7.24 5.50
N TYR A 31 -22.73 8.04 6.36
CA TYR A 31 -21.46 7.69 6.99
C TYR A 31 -21.61 6.41 7.82
N ASN A 32 -22.66 6.30 8.62
CA ASN A 32 -22.90 5.13 9.46
C ASN A 32 -23.19 3.88 8.60
N ASP A 33 -23.93 4.04 7.49
CA ASP A 33 -24.18 2.93 6.57
C ASP A 33 -22.86 2.38 6.02
N ILE A 34 -21.99 3.25 5.52
CA ILE A 34 -20.68 2.84 4.99
C ILE A 34 -19.86 2.18 6.11
N MET A 35 -19.75 2.82 7.28
CA MET A 35 -18.84 2.39 8.34
C MET A 35 -19.32 1.15 9.10
N ILE A 36 -20.64 0.84 9.07
CA ILE A 36 -21.21 -0.27 9.83
C ILE A 36 -21.60 -1.43 8.92
N ASN A 37 -22.28 -1.12 7.78
CA ASN A 37 -22.87 -2.16 6.95
C ASN A 37 -21.93 -2.68 5.86
N ARG A 38 -20.97 -1.85 5.41
CA ARG A 38 -20.09 -2.21 4.29
C ARG A 38 -18.68 -2.62 4.72
N ARG A 39 -18.39 -2.57 6.00
CA ARG A 39 -17.06 -2.92 6.52
C ARG A 39 -16.85 -4.43 6.56
N ASP A 40 -15.60 -4.83 6.56
CA ASP A 40 -15.24 -6.20 6.93
C ASP A 40 -15.27 -6.31 8.46
N PRO A 41 -16.15 -7.15 9.05
CA PRO A 41 -16.24 -7.26 10.51
C PRO A 41 -14.99 -7.85 11.17
N ARG A 42 -14.18 -8.60 10.43
CA ARG A 42 -12.93 -9.23 10.96
C ARG A 42 -11.94 -8.18 11.46
N VAL A 43 -11.96 -6.96 10.90
CA VAL A 43 -10.98 -5.92 11.24
C VAL A 43 -11.46 -4.97 12.34
N ASP A 44 -12.68 -5.08 12.86
CA ASP A 44 -13.27 -4.09 13.78
C ASP A 44 -12.47 -3.88 15.06
N GLY A 45 -11.88 -4.95 15.61
CA GLY A 45 -11.11 -4.87 16.85
C GLY A 45 -9.67 -4.39 16.68
N TRP A 46 -9.22 -4.13 15.44
CA TRP A 46 -7.81 -3.81 15.19
C TRP A 46 -7.53 -2.33 15.39
N LEU A 47 -6.28 -2.05 15.79
CA LEU A 47 -5.83 -0.69 16.08
C LEU A 47 -6.08 0.24 14.88
N PHE A 48 -6.74 1.36 15.13
CA PHE A 48 -7.13 2.42 14.18
C PHE A 48 -8.22 2.03 13.17
N MET A 49 -8.78 0.80 13.23
CA MET A 49 -9.80 0.39 12.26
C MET A 49 -11.24 0.83 12.66
N GLY A 50 -11.47 1.33 13.85
CA GLY A 50 -12.79 1.80 14.28
C GLY A 50 -13.30 3.03 13.53
N SER A 51 -12.39 3.90 13.06
CA SER A 51 -12.76 5.16 12.39
C SER A 51 -11.56 5.68 11.59
N PRO A 52 -11.77 6.47 10.51
CA PRO A 52 -10.67 7.04 9.74
C PRO A 52 -9.96 8.19 10.45
N PHE A 53 -10.58 8.79 11.47
CA PHE A 53 -10.07 10.00 12.10
C PHE A 53 -8.67 9.86 12.70
N PRO A 54 -8.32 8.78 13.43
CA PRO A 54 -6.95 8.63 13.94
C PRO A 54 -5.91 8.63 12.82
N THR A 55 -6.19 7.95 11.71
CA THR A 55 -5.31 7.92 10.53
C THR A 55 -5.14 9.34 9.96
N LEU A 56 -6.24 10.06 9.77
CA LEU A 56 -6.21 11.43 9.21
C LEU A 56 -5.46 12.40 10.13
N ILE A 57 -5.64 12.26 11.45
CA ILE A 57 -4.93 13.08 12.44
C ILE A 57 -3.42 12.79 12.35
N MET A 58 -3.02 11.52 12.31
CA MET A 58 -1.61 11.15 12.20
C MET A 58 -0.98 11.70 10.90
N CYS A 59 -1.68 11.61 9.78
CA CYS A 59 -1.22 12.15 8.49
C CYS A 59 -1.09 13.70 8.57
N SER A 60 -2.06 14.37 9.18
CA SER A 60 -2.04 15.82 9.35
C SER A 60 -0.89 16.27 10.26
N CYS A 61 -0.68 15.57 11.37
CA CYS A 61 0.45 15.80 12.28
C CYS A 61 1.79 15.61 11.56
N TYR A 62 1.90 14.58 10.74
CA TYR A 62 3.09 14.32 9.93
C TYR A 62 3.36 15.48 8.97
N ILE A 63 2.36 15.93 8.21
CA ILE A 63 2.51 17.06 7.27
C ILE A 63 2.94 18.32 8.03
N TYR A 64 2.26 18.63 9.13
CA TYR A 64 2.55 19.81 9.95
C TYR A 64 3.98 19.76 10.49
N PHE A 65 4.40 18.59 11.02
CA PHE A 65 5.75 18.42 11.53
C PHE A 65 6.78 18.62 10.42
N VAL A 66 6.62 17.94 9.28
CA VAL A 66 7.61 17.93 8.21
C VAL A 66 7.75 19.30 7.53
N LYS A 67 6.61 20.01 7.32
CA LYS A 67 6.61 21.27 6.56
C LYS A 67 6.85 22.50 7.42
N PHE A 68 6.43 22.48 8.70
CA PHE A 68 6.44 23.68 9.53
C PHE A 68 7.22 23.51 10.83
N LEU A 69 6.77 22.60 11.70
CA LEU A 69 7.31 22.48 13.06
C LEU A 69 8.77 22.00 13.07
N GLY A 70 9.07 20.94 12.32
CA GLY A 70 10.40 20.33 12.31
C GLY A 70 11.48 21.29 11.80
N PRO A 71 11.32 21.91 10.61
CA PRO A 71 12.28 22.92 10.15
C PRO A 71 12.45 24.07 11.12
N LYS A 72 11.36 24.55 11.76
CA LYS A 72 11.42 25.61 12.76
C LYS A 72 12.23 25.19 13.99
N LEU A 73 11.99 23.98 14.51
CA LEU A 73 12.70 23.45 15.68
C LEU A 73 14.20 23.20 15.38
N MET A 74 14.52 22.88 14.14
CA MET A 74 15.89 22.58 13.72
C MET A 74 16.66 23.80 13.23
N ARG A 75 16.03 24.97 13.12
CA ARG A 75 16.66 26.18 12.55
C ARG A 75 18.01 26.45 13.19
N ASP A 76 18.05 26.55 14.51
CA ASP A 76 19.20 26.98 15.29
C ASP A 76 19.95 25.79 15.95
N ARG A 77 19.55 24.55 15.65
CA ARG A 77 20.17 23.33 16.20
C ARG A 77 21.16 22.72 15.22
N LYS A 78 22.15 22.04 15.74
CA LYS A 78 23.05 21.20 14.93
C LYS A 78 22.29 19.93 14.45
N PRO A 79 22.65 19.38 13.27
CA PRO A 79 22.10 18.10 12.86
C PRO A 79 22.33 17.01 13.91
N PHE A 80 21.30 16.21 14.21
CA PHE A 80 21.47 15.07 15.12
C PHE A 80 22.24 13.94 14.45
N ASP A 81 23.10 13.29 15.19
CA ASP A 81 23.68 12.01 14.76
C ASP A 81 22.74 10.87 15.17
N LEU A 82 21.98 10.39 14.17
CA LEU A 82 20.98 9.34 14.34
C LEU A 82 21.40 8.02 13.69
N ARG A 83 22.70 7.83 13.47
CA ARG A 83 23.20 6.67 12.71
C ARG A 83 22.72 5.34 13.30
N GLY A 84 22.85 5.16 14.61
CA GLY A 84 22.39 3.94 15.28
C GLY A 84 20.89 3.72 15.17
N ALA A 85 20.10 4.79 15.37
CA ALA A 85 18.63 4.72 15.25
C ALA A 85 18.20 4.36 13.83
N ILE A 86 18.85 4.94 12.81
CA ILE A 86 18.55 4.67 11.40
C ILE A 86 18.90 3.21 11.05
N ILE A 87 20.02 2.68 11.55
CA ILE A 87 20.41 1.27 11.35
C ILE A 87 19.31 0.35 11.94
N ALA A 88 18.95 0.56 13.21
CA ALA A 88 17.92 -0.24 13.88
C ALA A 88 16.58 -0.15 13.14
N TYR A 89 16.17 1.05 12.77
CA TYR A 89 14.94 1.30 12.01
C TYR A 89 14.93 0.54 10.68
N ASN A 90 16.02 0.62 9.89
CA ASN A 90 16.08 -0.07 8.59
C ASN A 90 16.03 -1.59 8.76
N ILE A 91 16.66 -2.14 9.80
CA ILE A 91 16.56 -3.58 10.10
C ILE A 91 15.10 -3.96 10.37
N ILE A 92 14.40 -3.19 11.21
CA ILE A 92 12.99 -3.44 11.54
C ILE A 92 12.14 -3.39 10.26
N GLN A 93 12.36 -2.39 9.41
CA GLN A 93 11.60 -2.25 8.15
C GLN A 93 11.86 -3.42 7.18
N VAL A 94 13.11 -3.90 7.07
CA VAL A 94 13.43 -5.08 6.25
C VAL A 94 12.72 -6.32 6.81
N LEU A 95 12.78 -6.55 8.11
CA LEU A 95 12.16 -7.74 8.74
C LEU A 95 10.64 -7.70 8.61
N ALA A 96 10.01 -6.54 8.85
CA ALA A 96 8.56 -6.36 8.68
C ALA A 96 8.15 -6.59 7.22
N SER A 97 8.94 -6.08 6.27
CA SER A 97 8.67 -6.26 4.84
C SER A 97 8.80 -7.73 4.43
N ILE A 98 9.83 -8.44 4.91
CA ILE A 98 10.00 -9.89 4.67
C ILE A 98 8.79 -10.65 5.21
N TYR A 99 8.35 -10.33 6.43
CA TYR A 99 7.18 -10.98 7.06
C TYR A 99 5.92 -10.80 6.19
N ILE A 100 5.64 -9.58 5.74
CA ILE A 100 4.46 -9.26 4.92
C ILE A 100 4.52 -10.01 3.58
N VAL A 101 5.67 -9.98 2.89
CA VAL A 101 5.84 -10.68 1.60
C VAL A 101 5.70 -12.19 1.80
N TYR A 102 6.33 -12.75 2.83
CA TYR A 102 6.23 -14.18 3.14
C TYR A 102 4.77 -14.60 3.36
N LYS A 103 4.03 -13.86 4.20
CA LYS A 103 2.61 -14.16 4.46
C LYS A 103 1.77 -14.05 3.17
N GLY A 104 1.96 -12.99 2.39
CA GLY A 104 1.24 -12.80 1.13
C GLY A 104 1.52 -13.88 0.10
N LEU A 105 2.77 -14.36 0.02
CA LEU A 105 3.12 -15.45 -0.89
C LEU A 105 2.50 -16.78 -0.42
N VAL A 106 2.73 -17.17 0.83
CA VAL A 106 2.35 -18.52 1.32
C VAL A 106 0.84 -18.69 1.41
N HIS A 107 0.12 -17.69 1.92
CA HIS A 107 -1.31 -17.80 2.20
C HIS A 107 -2.20 -17.29 1.06
N ALA A 108 -1.62 -16.63 0.05
CA ALA A 108 -2.38 -16.08 -1.07
C ALA A 108 -1.73 -16.46 -2.43
N TRP A 109 -0.72 -15.73 -2.84
CA TRP A 109 -0.32 -15.62 -4.25
C TRP A 109 0.42 -16.83 -4.84
N LEU A 110 1.01 -17.72 -4.04
CA LEU A 110 1.70 -18.92 -4.59
C LEU A 110 0.73 -20.01 -5.06
N TYR A 111 -0.37 -20.20 -4.33
CA TYR A 111 -1.20 -21.39 -4.55
C TYR A 111 -2.70 -21.14 -4.63
N ARG A 112 -3.19 -20.02 -4.11
CA ARG A 112 -4.63 -19.79 -3.93
C ARG A 112 -5.18 -18.71 -4.87
N TYR A 113 -4.46 -17.62 -5.06
CA TYR A 113 -4.95 -16.42 -5.73
C TYR A 113 -4.66 -16.42 -7.22
N SER A 114 -5.62 -15.91 -7.99
CA SER A 114 -5.53 -15.75 -9.44
C SER A 114 -4.98 -14.37 -9.81
N LEU A 115 -3.97 -14.34 -10.69
CA LEU A 115 -3.42 -13.08 -11.21
C LEU A 115 -4.39 -12.34 -12.15
N ARG A 116 -5.41 -13.03 -12.68
CA ARG A 116 -6.38 -12.39 -13.58
C ARG A 116 -7.48 -11.66 -12.83
N CYS A 117 -8.06 -12.34 -11.85
CA CYS A 117 -9.13 -11.80 -11.04
C CYS A 117 -9.16 -12.56 -9.73
N GLN A 118 -9.08 -11.83 -8.63
CA GLN A 118 -9.14 -12.43 -7.31
C GLN A 118 -10.10 -11.62 -6.44
N PRO A 119 -11.33 -12.09 -6.24
CA PRO A 119 -12.28 -11.48 -5.31
C PRO A 119 -11.73 -11.49 -3.88
N VAL A 120 -12.21 -10.57 -3.06
CA VAL A 120 -11.99 -10.63 -1.62
C VAL A 120 -12.85 -11.74 -1.04
N ASP A 121 -12.27 -12.62 -0.28
CA ASP A 121 -13.01 -13.63 0.47
C ASP A 121 -13.20 -13.11 1.90
N TYR A 122 -14.45 -12.91 2.28
CA TYR A 122 -14.85 -12.39 3.60
C TYR A 122 -15.14 -13.50 4.61
N SER A 123 -14.88 -14.75 4.26
CA SER A 123 -15.07 -15.90 5.17
C SER A 123 -14.04 -15.90 6.30
N ASP A 124 -14.29 -16.73 7.30
CA ASP A 124 -13.36 -16.98 8.40
C ASP A 124 -12.33 -18.07 8.07
N ASP A 125 -12.06 -18.32 6.78
CA ASP A 125 -10.98 -19.20 6.36
C ASP A 125 -9.65 -18.75 7.00
N PRO A 126 -8.90 -19.64 7.64
CA PRO A 126 -7.67 -19.25 8.35
C PRO A 126 -6.66 -18.52 7.48
N ASP A 127 -6.52 -18.89 6.19
CA ASP A 127 -5.59 -18.22 5.29
C ASP A 127 -6.08 -16.79 4.96
N GLU A 128 -7.38 -16.61 4.73
CA GLU A 128 -7.95 -15.28 4.44
C GLU A 128 -7.87 -14.35 5.65
N VAL A 129 -8.02 -14.87 6.86
CA VAL A 129 -7.81 -14.11 8.10
C VAL A 129 -6.34 -13.68 8.20
N ILE A 130 -5.39 -14.56 7.85
CA ILE A 130 -3.96 -14.23 7.82
C ILE A 130 -3.67 -13.15 6.76
N VAL A 131 -4.31 -13.24 5.59
CA VAL A 131 -4.17 -12.22 4.54
C VAL A 131 -4.71 -10.87 5.03
N ALA A 132 -5.86 -10.85 5.69
CA ALA A 132 -6.42 -9.63 6.26
C ALA A 132 -5.46 -9.01 7.30
N HIS A 133 -4.87 -9.84 8.18
CA HIS A 133 -3.83 -9.40 9.12
C HIS A 133 -2.60 -8.83 8.41
N MET A 134 -2.18 -9.47 7.33
CA MET A 134 -1.07 -8.97 6.50
C MET A 134 -1.38 -7.57 5.93
N CYS A 135 -2.61 -7.35 5.46
CA CYS A 135 -3.05 -6.04 4.96
C CYS A 135 -2.99 -4.98 6.07
N TRP A 136 -3.41 -5.36 7.29
CA TRP A 136 -3.32 -4.46 8.44
C TRP A 136 -1.86 -4.15 8.82
N TRP A 137 -0.95 -5.15 8.80
CA TRP A 137 0.48 -4.91 9.04
C TRP A 137 1.06 -3.99 7.98
N TYR A 138 0.70 -4.17 6.71
CA TYR A 138 1.09 -3.28 5.63
C TYR A 138 0.65 -1.84 5.90
N TYR A 139 -0.63 -1.66 6.28
CA TYR A 139 -1.15 -0.35 6.67
C TYR A 139 -0.38 0.25 7.85
N PHE A 140 -0.11 -0.54 8.88
CA PHE A 140 0.62 -0.07 10.07
C PHE A 140 2.04 0.37 9.71
N CYS A 141 2.71 -0.34 8.81
CA CYS A 141 4.04 0.04 8.33
C CYS A 141 4.05 1.43 7.68
N LYS A 142 2.95 1.86 7.04
CA LYS A 142 2.90 3.21 6.44
C LYS A 142 3.08 4.33 7.47
N PHE A 143 2.72 4.11 8.72
CA PHE A 143 3.03 5.07 9.81
C PHE A 143 4.51 5.00 10.23
N THR A 144 5.07 3.80 10.30
CA THR A 144 6.50 3.67 10.64
C THR A 144 7.38 4.33 9.57
N GLU A 145 6.94 4.32 8.31
CA GLU A 145 7.63 4.98 7.19
C GLU A 145 7.68 6.52 7.34
N PHE A 146 6.83 7.15 8.17
CA PHE A 146 6.94 8.57 8.50
C PHE A 146 8.31 8.90 9.12
N LEU A 147 8.93 7.95 9.81
CA LEU A 147 10.23 8.13 10.44
C LEU A 147 11.35 8.43 9.43
N ASP A 148 11.23 7.94 8.18
CA ASP A 148 12.19 8.31 7.12
C ASP A 148 12.31 9.83 7.01
N THR A 149 11.15 10.50 6.89
CA THR A 149 11.11 11.96 6.74
C THR A 149 11.50 12.67 8.03
N VAL A 150 11.10 12.13 9.19
CA VAL A 150 11.51 12.66 10.49
C VAL A 150 13.04 12.63 10.60
N PHE A 151 13.68 11.54 10.19
CA PHE A 151 15.15 11.45 10.19
C PHE A 151 15.79 12.48 9.24
N PHE A 152 15.18 12.72 8.06
CA PHE A 152 15.67 13.76 7.15
C PHE A 152 15.58 15.14 7.82
N VAL A 153 14.47 15.48 8.47
CA VAL A 153 14.29 16.75 9.18
C VAL A 153 15.34 16.90 10.29
N LEU A 154 15.48 15.89 11.16
CA LEU A 154 16.38 15.94 12.31
C LEU A 154 17.87 15.99 11.90
N ARG A 155 18.20 15.44 10.73
CA ARG A 155 19.56 15.51 10.16
C ARG A 155 19.76 16.71 9.24
N LYS A 156 18.79 17.59 9.12
CA LYS A 156 18.78 18.77 8.24
C LYS A 156 19.01 18.43 6.75
N LYS A 157 18.52 17.25 6.31
CA LYS A 157 18.61 16.80 4.91
C LYS A 157 17.34 17.22 4.15
N PHE A 158 17.05 18.50 4.14
CA PHE A 158 15.79 19.06 3.58
C PHE A 158 15.67 18.83 2.07
N ASP A 159 16.79 18.72 1.34
CA ASP A 159 16.81 18.42 -0.10
C ASP A 159 16.18 17.06 -0.43
N GLN A 160 16.14 16.15 0.56
CA GLN A 160 15.54 14.81 0.39
C GLN A 160 14.02 14.83 0.66
N ILE A 161 13.48 15.94 1.19
CA ILE A 161 12.05 16.09 1.53
C ILE A 161 11.32 16.75 0.35
N THR A 162 11.16 16.01 -0.75
CA THR A 162 10.44 16.53 -1.91
C THR A 162 8.93 16.58 -1.63
N ASN A 163 8.21 17.43 -2.36
CA ASN A 163 6.75 17.51 -2.24
C ASN A 163 6.11 16.16 -2.59
N LEU A 164 6.62 15.47 -3.61
CA LEU A 164 6.15 14.15 -3.99
C LEU A 164 6.26 13.16 -2.82
N HIS A 165 7.41 13.12 -2.15
CA HIS A 165 7.67 12.25 -0.99
C HIS A 165 6.63 12.52 0.13
N VAL A 166 6.40 13.78 0.48
CA VAL A 166 5.47 14.16 1.54
C VAL A 166 4.03 13.80 1.16
N ILE A 167 3.61 14.10 -0.07
CA ILE A 167 2.26 13.78 -0.58
C ILE A 167 2.05 12.25 -0.55
N HIS A 168 3.02 11.49 -1.06
CA HIS A 168 2.95 10.02 -1.08
C HIS A 168 2.75 9.46 0.34
N HIS A 169 3.64 9.82 1.27
CA HIS A 169 3.56 9.32 2.65
C HIS A 169 2.31 9.79 3.37
N SER A 170 1.73 10.94 3.00
CA SER A 170 0.48 11.43 3.61
C SER A 170 -0.75 10.66 3.12
N ILE A 171 -0.79 10.31 1.83
CA ILE A 171 -1.97 9.67 1.20
C ILE A 171 -1.98 8.16 1.48
N MET A 172 -0.80 7.52 1.47
CA MET A 172 -0.72 6.05 1.56
C MET A 172 -1.40 5.46 2.81
N PRO A 173 -1.20 6.00 4.04
CA PRO A 173 -1.91 5.42 5.19
C PRO A 173 -3.43 5.55 5.07
N ALA A 174 -3.95 6.66 4.53
CA ALA A 174 -5.40 6.86 4.36
C ALA A 174 -5.97 5.89 3.31
N ALA A 175 -5.26 5.70 2.19
CA ALA A 175 -5.65 4.74 1.15
C ALA A 175 -5.60 3.31 1.68
N CYS A 176 -4.54 2.94 2.41
CA CYS A 176 -4.41 1.62 3.01
C CYS A 176 -5.47 1.37 4.09
N TRP A 177 -5.80 2.41 4.89
CA TRP A 177 -6.89 2.32 5.87
C TRP A 177 -8.19 1.90 5.21
N TRP A 178 -8.50 2.55 4.07
CA TRP A 178 -9.72 2.25 3.30
C TRP A 178 -9.69 0.81 2.80
N GLY A 179 -8.58 0.38 2.22
CA GLY A 179 -8.40 -1.00 1.75
C GLY A 179 -8.59 -2.02 2.87
N VAL A 180 -7.97 -1.80 4.03
CA VAL A 180 -8.08 -2.73 5.18
C VAL A 180 -9.49 -2.73 5.76
N LYS A 181 -10.15 -1.56 5.82
CA LYS A 181 -11.49 -1.46 6.44
C LYS A 181 -12.55 -2.19 5.63
N PHE A 182 -12.45 -2.15 4.30
CA PHE A 182 -13.54 -2.61 3.42
C PHE A 182 -13.17 -3.82 2.55
N ALA A 183 -11.88 -4.01 2.23
CA ALA A 183 -11.45 -5.06 1.31
C ALA A 183 -10.06 -5.60 1.71
N PRO A 184 -9.92 -6.19 2.91
CA PRO A 184 -8.61 -6.69 3.37
C PRO A 184 -8.29 -8.05 2.76
N GLY A 185 -8.02 -8.09 1.45
CA GLY A 185 -7.77 -9.35 0.74
C GLY A 185 -7.81 -9.16 -0.77
N GLY A 186 -7.92 -10.26 -1.47
CA GLY A 186 -8.19 -10.31 -2.90
C GLY A 186 -7.13 -9.62 -3.77
N HIS A 187 -7.60 -9.16 -4.93
CA HIS A 187 -6.77 -8.61 -6.01
C HIS A 187 -5.88 -7.43 -5.56
N GLY A 188 -6.41 -6.57 -4.67
CA GLY A 188 -5.68 -5.40 -4.17
C GLY A 188 -4.42 -5.73 -3.38
N THR A 189 -4.31 -6.93 -2.81
CA THR A 189 -3.14 -7.33 -2.02
C THR A 189 -1.87 -7.47 -2.87
N PHE A 190 -2.00 -7.71 -4.18
CA PHE A 190 -0.85 -7.75 -5.10
C PHE A 190 -0.05 -6.44 -5.06
N PHE A 191 -0.77 -5.31 -5.08
CA PHE A 191 -0.14 -3.98 -4.96
C PHE A 191 0.71 -3.89 -3.67
N GLY A 192 0.10 -4.24 -2.53
CA GLY A 192 0.79 -4.18 -1.23
C GLY A 192 2.00 -5.10 -1.16
N MET A 193 1.85 -6.33 -1.66
CA MET A 193 2.92 -7.33 -1.67
C MET A 193 4.09 -6.90 -2.56
N LEU A 194 3.82 -6.43 -3.78
CA LEU A 194 4.87 -5.98 -4.70
C LEU A 194 5.57 -4.73 -4.17
N ASN A 195 4.82 -3.78 -3.61
CA ASN A 195 5.39 -2.59 -2.98
C ASN A 195 6.30 -2.97 -1.79
N THR A 196 5.85 -3.90 -0.96
CA THR A 196 6.63 -4.37 0.19
C THR A 196 7.88 -5.13 -0.25
N PHE A 197 7.82 -5.89 -1.34
CA PHE A 197 9.01 -6.54 -1.91
C PHE A 197 10.05 -5.50 -2.33
N VAL A 198 9.63 -4.43 -2.98
CA VAL A 198 10.53 -3.32 -3.35
C VAL A 198 11.09 -2.63 -2.09
N HIS A 199 10.30 -2.55 -1.01
CA HIS A 199 10.76 -2.00 0.28
C HIS A 199 11.86 -2.86 0.93
N ILE A 200 11.82 -4.20 0.80
CA ILE A 200 12.94 -5.05 1.26
C ILE A 200 14.25 -4.56 0.64
N ILE A 201 14.26 -4.38 -0.67
CA ILE A 201 15.46 -3.97 -1.42
C ILE A 201 15.87 -2.54 -1.02
N MET A 202 14.90 -1.63 -0.97
CA MET A 202 15.12 -0.21 -0.66
C MET A 202 15.69 -0.03 0.77
N TYR A 203 15.07 -0.66 1.77
CA TYR A 203 15.53 -0.52 3.15
C TYR A 203 16.84 -1.28 3.39
N THR A 204 17.11 -2.35 2.64
CA THR A 204 18.44 -3.00 2.63
C THR A 204 19.49 -2.03 2.09
N TYR A 205 19.19 -1.29 1.03
CA TYR A 205 20.07 -0.23 0.53
C TYR A 205 20.32 0.85 1.60
N TYR A 206 19.25 1.33 2.26
CA TYR A 206 19.38 2.36 3.29
C TYR A 206 20.17 1.86 4.50
N LEU A 207 20.00 0.60 4.87
CA LEU A 207 20.74 -0.05 5.95
C LEU A 207 22.24 -0.01 5.65
N PHE A 208 22.68 -0.58 4.51
CA PHE A 208 24.11 -0.61 4.14
C PHE A 208 24.66 0.80 3.94
N SER A 209 23.88 1.71 3.39
CA SER A 209 24.27 3.10 3.21
C SER A 209 24.54 3.80 4.54
N SER A 210 23.76 3.46 5.58
CA SER A 210 23.93 4.03 6.93
C SER A 210 25.09 3.40 7.72
N MET A 211 25.53 2.19 7.33
CA MET A 211 26.66 1.50 7.99
C MET A 211 28.02 2.09 7.67
N GLY A 212 28.10 3.00 6.68
CA GLY A 212 29.31 3.79 6.42
C GLY A 212 30.06 3.41 5.14
N PRO A 213 31.19 4.12 4.87
CA PRO A 213 31.87 4.01 3.56
C PRO A 213 32.35 2.60 3.19
N LYS A 214 32.72 1.79 4.18
CA LYS A 214 33.14 0.40 3.96
C LYS A 214 32.11 -0.42 3.18
N TYR A 215 30.82 -0.13 3.36
CA TYR A 215 29.74 -0.88 2.75
C TYR A 215 29.27 -0.30 1.41
N GLN A 216 29.68 0.91 1.07
CA GLN A 216 29.27 1.59 -0.18
C GLN A 216 29.71 0.84 -1.44
N LYS A 217 30.81 0.10 -1.39
CA LYS A 217 31.27 -0.70 -2.52
C LYS A 217 30.29 -1.79 -2.94
N TYR A 218 29.42 -2.23 -2.03
CA TYR A 218 28.39 -3.23 -2.31
C TYR A 218 27.11 -2.61 -2.87
N LEU A 219 27.03 -1.29 -2.98
CA LEU A 219 25.82 -0.57 -3.40
C LEU A 219 25.88 -0.10 -4.87
N TRP A 220 26.64 -0.80 -5.73
CA TRP A 220 26.74 -0.49 -7.16
C TRP A 220 25.37 -0.51 -7.85
N TRP A 221 24.44 -1.29 -7.34
CA TRP A 221 23.08 -1.46 -7.86
C TRP A 221 22.12 -0.30 -7.51
N LYS A 222 22.54 0.68 -6.72
CA LYS A 222 21.70 1.84 -6.33
C LYS A 222 21.12 2.58 -7.53
N LYS A 223 21.81 2.57 -8.67
CA LYS A 223 21.37 3.21 -9.91
C LYS A 223 20.10 2.59 -10.48
N TYR A 224 19.78 1.34 -10.11
CA TYR A 224 18.59 0.63 -10.56
C TYR A 224 17.39 0.79 -9.63
N LEU A 225 17.54 1.36 -8.43
CA LEU A 225 16.46 1.49 -7.46
C LEU A 225 15.28 2.29 -8.03
N THR A 226 15.56 3.43 -8.63
CA THR A 226 14.50 4.27 -9.24
C THR A 226 13.82 3.52 -10.39
N THR A 227 14.59 2.84 -11.24
CA THR A 227 14.04 2.03 -12.34
C THR A 227 13.14 0.92 -11.79
N MET A 228 13.56 0.23 -10.75
CA MET A 228 12.78 -0.83 -10.10
C MET A 228 11.46 -0.29 -9.54
N GLN A 229 11.48 0.89 -8.89
CA GLN A 229 10.28 1.55 -8.41
C GLN A 229 9.34 1.94 -9.56
N MET A 230 9.88 2.41 -10.67
CA MET A 230 9.08 2.76 -11.85
C MET A 230 8.46 1.50 -12.48
N ILE A 231 9.21 0.41 -12.58
CA ILE A 231 8.69 -0.89 -13.05
C ILE A 231 7.57 -1.37 -12.14
N GLN A 232 7.74 -1.27 -10.82
CA GLN A 232 6.69 -1.60 -9.86
C GLN A 232 5.39 -0.86 -10.17
N PHE A 233 5.44 0.45 -10.43
CA PHE A 233 4.25 1.24 -10.74
C PHE A 233 3.58 0.78 -12.04
N VAL A 234 4.37 0.46 -13.07
CA VAL A 234 3.83 -0.05 -14.34
C VAL A 234 3.13 -1.39 -14.11
N ILE A 235 3.77 -2.31 -13.38
CA ILE A 235 3.18 -3.64 -13.11
C ILE A 235 1.88 -3.49 -12.31
N VAL A 236 1.88 -2.67 -11.26
CA VAL A 236 0.69 -2.42 -10.43
C VAL A 236 -0.42 -1.80 -11.28
N PHE A 237 -0.10 -0.82 -12.12
CA PHE A 237 -1.07 -0.18 -13.00
C PHE A 237 -1.71 -1.20 -13.96
N LEU A 238 -0.88 -2.02 -14.63
CA LEU A 238 -1.38 -3.01 -15.58
C LEU A 238 -2.23 -4.08 -14.87
N HIS A 239 -1.79 -4.53 -13.69
CA HIS A 239 -2.51 -5.51 -12.89
C HIS A 239 -3.86 -4.97 -12.40
N SER A 240 -3.90 -3.72 -11.96
CA SER A 240 -5.16 -3.09 -11.53
C SER A 240 -6.07 -2.75 -12.73
N ALA A 241 -5.48 -2.31 -13.86
CA ALA A 241 -6.22 -1.93 -15.05
C ALA A 241 -6.95 -3.13 -15.68
N GLN A 242 -6.45 -4.35 -15.51
CA GLN A 242 -7.13 -5.53 -16.08
C GLN A 242 -8.54 -5.72 -15.50
N LEU A 243 -8.82 -5.23 -14.28
CA LEU A 243 -10.16 -5.30 -13.68
C LEU A 243 -11.21 -4.50 -14.46
N PHE A 244 -10.80 -3.52 -15.29
CA PHE A 244 -11.72 -2.78 -16.16
C PHE A 244 -12.10 -3.55 -17.42
N PHE A 245 -11.30 -4.53 -17.80
CA PHE A 245 -11.46 -5.28 -19.06
C PHE A 245 -11.91 -6.72 -18.82
N ILE A 246 -11.65 -7.26 -17.64
CA ILE A 246 -12.07 -8.59 -17.24
C ILE A 246 -13.31 -8.42 -16.36
N ASP A 247 -14.40 -9.02 -16.78
CA ASP A 247 -15.61 -9.08 -15.95
C ASP A 247 -15.28 -9.97 -14.75
N CYS A 248 -14.82 -9.37 -13.69
CA CYS A 248 -14.46 -10.01 -12.43
C CYS A 248 -15.74 -10.23 -11.64
N ASN A 249 -16.66 -11.02 -12.25
CA ASN A 249 -18.01 -11.26 -11.78
C ASN A 249 -17.97 -12.11 -10.52
N UNK A 250 -17.46 -11.65 -9.76
CA UNK A 250 -17.47 -12.26 -8.72
C UNK A 250 -18.32 -11.89 -7.73
N UNK A 251 -18.65 -12.26 -7.46
CA UNK A 251 -19.12 -12.07 -6.57
C UNK A 251 -18.81 -11.13 -5.76
N VAL A 252 -17.92 -10.67 -5.84
CA VAL A 252 -17.52 -9.52 -5.02
C VAL A 252 -18.58 -8.42 -5.11
N PHE A 253 -19.23 -8.34 -6.26
CA PHE A 253 -20.22 -7.30 -6.49
C PHE A 253 -21.61 -7.61 -5.93
N ASP A 254 -21.93 -8.88 -5.69
CA ASP A 254 -23.27 -9.22 -5.15
C ASP A 254 -23.48 -8.71 -3.72
N HIS A 255 -22.40 -8.59 -2.93
CA HIS A 255 -22.50 -8.01 -1.58
C HIS A 255 -22.38 -6.48 -1.58
N TYR A 256 -21.78 -5.90 -2.63
CA TYR A 256 -21.54 -4.46 -2.76
C TYR A 256 -22.01 -3.91 -4.12
N ALA A 257 -22.92 -4.64 -4.79
CA ALA A 257 -23.25 -4.49 -6.22
C ALA A 257 -23.81 -3.11 -6.65
N ASN A 258 -23.97 -2.18 -5.73
CA ASN A 258 -24.54 -0.87 -6.03
C ASN A 258 -23.60 0.30 -5.77
N ASP A 259 -22.27 0.05 -5.53
CA ASP A 259 -21.39 1.18 -5.28
C ASP A 259 -20.08 1.08 -6.07
N PRO A 260 -20.04 1.65 -7.27
CA PRO A 260 -18.81 1.68 -8.09
C PRO A 260 -17.71 2.57 -7.51
N ILE A 261 -17.91 3.14 -6.32
CA ILE A 261 -17.00 4.13 -5.74
C ILE A 261 -15.73 3.47 -5.16
N CYS A 262 -15.89 2.29 -4.51
CA CYS A 262 -14.74 1.64 -3.87
C CYS A 262 -13.67 1.18 -4.87
N ASP A 263 -14.08 0.54 -5.96
CA ASP A 263 -13.14 0.07 -7.00
C ASP A 263 -12.55 1.23 -7.77
N ARG A 264 -13.36 2.25 -8.05
CA ARG A 264 -12.87 3.47 -8.73
C ARG A 264 -11.92 4.25 -7.85
N LEU A 265 -12.11 4.30 -6.53
CA LEU A 265 -11.20 4.97 -5.61
C LEU A 265 -9.87 4.23 -5.49
N PHE A 266 -9.88 2.90 -5.46
CA PHE A 266 -8.65 2.10 -5.41
C PHE A 266 -7.87 2.22 -6.73
N ALA A 267 -8.55 2.10 -7.85
CA ALA A 267 -7.96 2.30 -9.18
C ALA A 267 -7.54 3.76 -9.40
N PHE A 268 -8.35 4.73 -8.94
CA PHE A 268 -8.02 6.16 -9.01
C PHE A 268 -6.83 6.50 -8.11
N GLY A 269 -6.77 5.95 -6.91
CA GLY A 269 -5.64 6.15 -6.00
C GLY A 269 -4.33 5.67 -6.59
N SER A 270 -4.30 4.47 -7.17
CA SER A 270 -3.10 3.94 -7.83
C SER A 270 -2.75 4.75 -9.08
N THR A 271 -3.73 5.14 -9.88
CA THR A 271 -3.53 5.97 -11.10
C THR A 271 -3.08 7.39 -10.74
N PHE A 272 -3.67 7.98 -9.70
CA PHE A 272 -3.31 9.32 -9.23
C PHE A 272 -1.88 9.36 -8.68
N LEU A 273 -1.50 8.37 -7.89
CA LEU A 273 -0.13 8.22 -7.38
C LEU A 273 0.86 8.01 -8.54
N TYR A 274 0.47 7.24 -9.55
CA TYR A 274 1.26 7.04 -10.77
C TYR A 274 1.51 8.37 -11.50
N ARG A 275 0.46 9.19 -11.68
CA ARG A 275 0.61 10.52 -12.31
C ARG A 275 1.51 11.47 -11.52
N LEU A 276 1.47 11.39 -10.20
CA LEU A 276 2.32 12.24 -9.34
C LEU A 276 3.79 11.81 -9.34
N GLN A 277 4.09 10.54 -9.63
CA GLN A 277 5.44 10.00 -9.49
C GLN A 277 6.26 9.99 -10.78
N LEU A 278 5.64 10.26 -11.94
CA LEU A 278 6.41 10.38 -13.18
C LEU A 278 7.24 11.67 -13.16
N PRO A 279 8.57 11.59 -13.31
CA PRO A 279 9.39 12.78 -13.48
C PRO A 279 8.92 13.58 -14.71
N LYS A 280 8.98 14.90 -14.63
CA LYS A 280 8.57 15.79 -15.74
C LYS A 280 9.34 15.50 -17.05
N ASN A 281 10.47 14.81 -16.97
CA ASN A 281 11.31 14.46 -18.12
C ASN A 281 11.25 12.96 -18.45
N PHE A 282 10.20 12.24 -18.02
CA PHE A 282 10.05 10.82 -18.29
C PHE A 282 9.58 10.62 -19.74
N GLY A 283 10.53 10.48 -20.63
CA GLY A 283 10.29 10.32 -22.06
C GLY A 283 10.11 8.86 -22.49
N LEU A 284 9.71 8.67 -23.74
CA LEU A 284 9.45 7.37 -24.38
C LEU A 284 10.62 6.39 -24.24
N ARG A 285 11.87 6.88 -24.16
CA ARG A 285 13.06 6.04 -23.98
C ARG A 285 13.03 5.24 -22.68
N HIS A 286 12.52 5.81 -21.59
CA HIS A 286 12.43 5.12 -20.30
C HIS A 286 11.30 4.07 -20.30
N VAL A 287 10.20 4.34 -21.02
CA VAL A 287 9.11 3.38 -21.21
C VAL A 287 9.61 2.15 -22.01
N LEU A 288 10.35 2.39 -23.08
CA LEU A 288 10.92 1.31 -23.90
C LEU A 288 11.98 0.50 -23.12
N GLN A 289 12.76 1.16 -22.28
CA GLN A 289 13.75 0.50 -21.43
C GLN A 289 13.07 -0.38 -20.36
N CYS A 290 11.92 0.04 -19.84
CA CYS A 290 11.10 -0.78 -18.95
C CYS A 290 10.50 -1.98 -19.68
N ALA A 291 10.07 -1.81 -20.92
CA ALA A 291 9.52 -2.90 -21.75
C ALA A 291 10.55 -4.01 -21.99
N HIS A 292 11.80 -3.65 -22.28
CA HIS A 292 12.89 -4.62 -22.48
C HIS A 292 13.25 -5.42 -21.22
N VAL A 293 13.00 -4.87 -20.03
CA VAL A 293 13.24 -5.58 -18.75
C VAL A 293 12.05 -6.45 -18.37
N LEU A 294 10.84 -6.03 -18.77
CA LEU A 294 9.59 -6.76 -18.50
C LEU A 294 9.45 -8.04 -19.35
N GLU A 295 9.98 -8.03 -20.56
CA GLU A 295 9.84 -9.14 -21.50
C GLU A 295 10.39 -10.47 -20.95
N PRO A 296 11.62 -10.54 -20.38
CA PRO A 296 12.09 -11.78 -19.75
C PRO A 296 11.30 -12.16 -18.49
N LEU A 297 10.80 -11.19 -17.73
CA LEU A 297 9.99 -11.44 -16.53
C LEU A 297 8.62 -12.04 -16.88
N LEU A 298 8.00 -11.54 -17.95
CA LEU A 298 6.73 -12.08 -18.47
C LEU A 298 6.91 -13.51 -19.02
N GLN A 299 8.05 -13.80 -19.63
CA GLN A 299 8.39 -15.13 -20.11
C GLN A 299 8.60 -16.13 -18.96
N LEU A 300 9.14 -15.67 -17.83
CA LEU A 300 9.33 -16.49 -16.62
C LEU A 300 8.01 -16.77 -15.90
N LEU A 301 7.09 -15.82 -15.92
CA LEU A 301 5.80 -15.93 -15.22
C LEU A 301 4.74 -16.71 -16.01
N HIS A 302 4.93 -16.89 -17.33
CA HIS A 302 3.91 -17.56 -18.17
C HIS A 302 4.56 -18.45 -19.25
N PRO A 303 4.98 -19.68 -18.88
CA PRO A 303 5.62 -20.60 -19.84
C PRO A 303 4.76 -20.97 -21.06
N SER A 304 3.44 -20.83 -20.95
CA SER A 304 2.51 -21.18 -22.05
C SER A 304 2.48 -20.16 -23.20
N LEU A 305 3.06 -18.97 -23.04
CA LEU A 305 3.19 -18.00 -24.15
C LEU A 305 4.22 -18.43 -25.21
N HIS A 306 5.07 -19.42 -24.89
CA HIS A 306 6.08 -19.91 -25.80
C HIS A 306 5.52 -20.88 -26.87
N GLN A 307 4.34 -21.48 -26.62
CA GLN A 307 3.77 -22.46 -27.56
C GLN A 307 3.07 -21.84 -28.78
N THR A 308 2.62 -20.58 -28.69
CA THR A 308 1.89 -19.95 -29.80
C THR A 308 2.79 -19.35 -30.87
N SER A 309 4.06 -19.01 -30.53
CA SER A 309 4.97 -18.40 -31.50
C SER A 309 5.69 -19.45 -32.38
N SER A 310 5.83 -20.70 -31.93
CA SER A 310 6.49 -21.75 -32.70
C SER A 310 5.55 -22.39 -33.74
N THR A 311 4.24 -22.39 -33.49
CA THR A 311 3.25 -22.92 -34.43
C THR A 311 3.00 -21.98 -35.63
N ALA A 312 3.11 -20.68 -35.43
CA ALA A 312 2.93 -19.70 -36.51
C ALA A 312 4.10 -19.69 -37.50
N ARG A 313 5.30 -20.06 -37.08
CA ARG A 313 6.49 -20.08 -37.96
C ARG A 313 6.57 -21.34 -38.85
N ASN A 314 5.88 -22.42 -38.46
CA ASN A 314 5.90 -23.67 -39.27
C ASN A 314 4.78 -23.73 -40.32
N GLN A 315 3.88 -22.78 -40.35
CA GLN A 315 2.83 -22.70 -41.40
C GLN A 315 3.19 -21.77 -42.58
N GLN A 316 4.39 -21.12 -42.54
CA GLN A 316 4.85 -20.26 -43.63
C GLN A 316 6.11 -20.80 -44.35
N ARG A 317 6.40 -22.10 -44.22
CA ARG A 317 7.40 -22.78 -45.05
C ARG A 317 6.77 -23.84 -45.95
#